data_2ac304bc6ee1217b0fcd09ae228354ef
#
_entry.id   2ac304bc6ee1217b0fcd09ae228354ef
#
_cell.length_a   1.000
_cell.length_b   1.000
_cell.length_c   1.000
_cell.angle_alpha   90.00
_cell.angle_beta   90.00
_cell.angle_gamma   90.00
#
_symmetry.space_group_name_H-M   'P 1'
#
loop_
_entity.id
_entity.type
_entity.pdbx_description
1 polymer ?
#
loop_
_entity_poly.entity_id
_entity_poly.type
_entity_poly.pdbx_seq_one_letter_code
_entity_poly.pdbx_strand_id
1 'polypeptide(L)'
;MAEIFASKTAEIEEREVLHADISRKLAGECMVLLENDGALPIHTKKVALFGNGARATIKGGTGSGDVNTRNNVNIEQGFQNAGIEVTTTAWLDRQEKKTRAAKEAYVQWMKEETARKHISEVAVMFDHPYKEPDCEIITTNDIDVSETDTAVYVIARNSGEGADRFDEEGDYR
;
A
#
# COMPACT_ATOMS: atom_id res chain seq x y z
N MET A 1 9.51 35.85 -15.49
CA MET A 1 8.78 34.70 -14.90
C MET A 1 9.23 33.44 -15.61
N ALA A 2 9.68 32.45 -14.89
CA ALA A 2 9.95 31.14 -15.51
C ALA A 2 8.61 30.54 -15.92
N GLU A 3 8.47 30.20 -17.20
CA GLU A 3 7.31 29.45 -17.67
C GLU A 3 7.42 28.01 -17.16
N ILE A 4 6.48 27.58 -16.35
CA ILE A 4 6.39 26.20 -15.87
C ILE A 4 5.46 25.45 -16.81
N PHE A 5 6.02 24.52 -17.56
CA PHE A 5 5.25 23.66 -18.45
C PHE A 5 4.96 22.33 -17.76
N ALA A 6 3.68 22.05 -17.53
CA ALA A 6 3.24 20.68 -17.26
C ALA A 6 2.98 19.96 -18.60
N SER A 7 3.29 18.69 -18.67
CA SER A 7 2.92 17.90 -19.85
C SER A 7 1.40 17.88 -20.02
N LYS A 8 0.92 18.18 -21.23
CA LYS A 8 -0.51 18.18 -21.60
C LYS A 8 -0.94 16.85 -22.22
N THR A 9 -0.03 15.90 -22.31
CA THR A 9 -0.29 14.57 -22.90
C THR A 9 -0.35 13.50 -21.83
N ALA A 10 -1.17 12.47 -22.05
CA ALA A 10 -1.19 11.25 -21.25
C ALA A 10 -0.08 10.26 -21.69
N GLU A 11 0.63 10.53 -22.78
CA GLU A 11 1.73 9.69 -23.25
C GLU A 11 2.90 9.71 -22.27
N ILE A 12 3.60 8.56 -22.19
CA ILE A 12 4.79 8.43 -21.34
C ILE A 12 5.95 9.12 -22.06
N GLU A 13 6.55 10.11 -21.41
CA GLU A 13 7.70 10.82 -21.91
C GLU A 13 9.00 10.12 -21.49
N GLU A 14 10.06 10.25 -22.33
CA GLU A 14 11.38 9.67 -22.06
C GLU A 14 11.94 10.08 -20.68
N ARG A 15 11.70 11.32 -20.25
CA ARG A 15 12.10 11.79 -18.92
C ARG A 15 11.42 11.03 -17.79
N GLU A 16 10.16 10.59 -17.96
CA GLU A 16 9.45 9.82 -16.93
C GLU A 16 10.09 8.44 -16.76
N VAL A 17 10.45 7.80 -17.88
CA VAL A 17 11.16 6.52 -17.87
C VAL A 17 12.54 6.67 -17.21
N LEU A 18 13.29 7.70 -17.58
CA LEU A 18 14.59 8.00 -16.99
C LEU A 18 14.50 8.26 -15.50
N HIS A 19 13.54 9.08 -15.05
CA HIS A 19 13.38 9.41 -13.63
C HIS A 19 12.93 8.19 -12.81
N ALA A 20 12.08 7.32 -13.37
CA ALA A 20 11.70 6.07 -12.70
C ALA A 20 12.92 5.13 -12.52
N ASP A 21 13.77 5.02 -13.53
CA ASP A 21 15.02 4.23 -13.46
C ASP A 21 16.01 4.82 -12.43
N ILE A 22 16.18 6.14 -12.42
CA ILE A 22 17.01 6.83 -11.42
C ILE A 22 16.48 6.58 -10.02
N SER A 23 15.18 6.77 -9.78
CA SER A 23 14.56 6.53 -8.49
C SER A 23 14.75 5.10 -8.01
N ARG A 24 14.59 4.12 -8.91
CA ARG A 24 14.82 2.71 -8.59
C ARG A 24 16.27 2.44 -8.19
N LYS A 25 17.25 2.99 -8.90
CA LYS A 25 18.67 2.82 -8.60
C LYS A 25 19.05 3.47 -7.27
N LEU A 26 18.56 4.67 -7.02
CA LEU A 26 18.83 5.41 -5.78
C LEU A 26 18.16 4.80 -4.55
N ALA A 27 17.05 4.09 -4.70
CA ALA A 27 16.35 3.48 -3.57
C ALA A 27 17.27 2.58 -2.73
N GLY A 28 18.13 1.79 -3.37
CA GLY A 28 19.12 0.96 -2.67
C GLY A 28 20.14 1.77 -1.87
N GLU A 29 20.59 2.91 -2.39
CA GLU A 29 21.54 3.79 -1.73
C GLU A 29 20.93 4.55 -0.52
N CYS A 30 19.61 4.67 -0.48
CA CYS A 30 18.88 5.32 0.60
C CYS A 30 18.51 4.38 1.75
N MET A 31 18.72 3.06 1.59
CA MET A 31 18.39 2.07 2.61
C MET A 31 19.57 1.78 3.51
N VAL A 32 19.34 1.79 4.82
CA VAL A 32 20.35 1.43 5.83
C VAL A 32 19.85 0.25 6.63
N LEU A 33 20.56 -0.88 6.56
CA LEU A 33 20.28 -2.05 7.39
C LEU A 33 20.94 -1.84 8.78
N LEU A 34 20.11 -1.61 9.80
CA LEU A 34 20.58 -1.31 11.15
C LEU A 34 20.95 -2.59 11.92
N GLU A 35 20.18 -3.66 11.72
CA GLU A 35 20.36 -4.94 12.39
C GLU A 35 19.88 -6.07 11.48
N ASN A 36 20.53 -7.23 11.55
CA ASN A 36 20.15 -8.41 10.82
C ASN A 36 20.60 -9.68 11.55
N ASP A 37 19.66 -10.51 11.93
CA ASP A 37 19.89 -11.81 12.59
C ASP A 37 20.10 -12.97 11.61
N GLY A 38 20.26 -12.66 10.33
CA GLY A 38 20.44 -13.64 9.26
C GLY A 38 19.20 -13.89 8.40
N ALA A 39 18.09 -13.17 8.66
CA ALA A 39 16.88 -13.25 7.81
C ALA A 39 17.09 -12.66 6.42
N LEU A 40 18.02 -11.71 6.29
CA LEU A 40 18.36 -11.05 5.03
C LEU A 40 19.83 -11.35 4.63
N PRO A 41 20.11 -11.45 3.31
CA PRO A 41 19.16 -11.43 2.18
C PRO A 41 18.30 -12.68 2.09
N ILE A 42 17.11 -12.53 1.52
CA ILE A 42 16.23 -13.68 1.25
C ILE A 42 16.86 -14.54 0.14
N HIS A 43 17.08 -15.83 0.42
CA HIS A 43 17.73 -16.76 -0.52
C HIS A 43 16.75 -17.74 -1.18
N THR A 44 15.49 -17.74 -0.78
CA THR A 44 14.47 -18.62 -1.36
C THR A 44 13.96 -18.09 -2.71
N LYS A 45 13.36 -18.99 -3.48
CA LYS A 45 12.64 -18.65 -4.71
C LYS A 45 11.14 -18.55 -4.52
N LYS A 46 10.64 -18.89 -3.33
CA LYS A 46 9.23 -18.84 -2.96
C LYS A 46 9.06 -18.12 -1.63
N VAL A 47 8.05 -17.26 -1.52
CA VAL A 47 7.67 -16.61 -0.27
C VAL A 47 6.16 -16.70 -0.05
N ALA A 48 5.77 -16.89 1.20
CA ALA A 48 4.41 -16.67 1.66
C ALA A 48 4.28 -15.19 2.03
N LEU A 49 3.51 -14.43 1.26
CA LEU A 49 3.34 -12.99 1.44
C LEU A 49 1.99 -12.69 2.06
N PHE A 50 1.99 -11.94 3.16
CA PHE A 50 0.81 -11.55 3.92
C PHE A 50 0.85 -10.07 4.28
N GLY A 51 -0.27 -9.58 4.83
CA GLY A 51 -0.38 -8.23 5.38
C GLY A 51 -1.03 -7.24 4.41
N ASN A 52 -1.64 -6.21 5.01
CA ASN A 52 -2.42 -5.20 4.28
C ASN A 52 -1.58 -4.36 3.30
N GLY A 53 -0.28 -4.21 3.54
CA GLY A 53 0.62 -3.45 2.67
C GLY A 53 1.14 -4.21 1.45
N ALA A 54 0.89 -5.52 1.34
CA ALA A 54 1.47 -6.34 0.27
C ALA A 54 1.06 -5.88 -1.13
N ARG A 55 -0.23 -5.59 -1.34
CA ARG A 55 -0.79 -5.03 -2.58
C ARG A 55 -1.15 -3.55 -2.46
N ALA A 56 -1.60 -3.12 -1.28
CA ALA A 56 -1.91 -1.72 -0.98
C ALA A 56 -0.68 -1.00 -0.41
N THR A 57 0.43 -1.08 -1.11
CA THR A 57 1.70 -0.47 -0.69
C THR A 57 1.58 1.05 -0.67
N ILE A 58 1.83 1.64 0.49
CA ILE A 58 1.75 3.08 0.70
C ILE A 58 2.97 3.75 0.08
N LYS A 59 2.75 4.73 -0.79
CA LYS A 59 3.79 5.53 -1.48
C LYS A 59 3.94 6.94 -0.94
N GLY A 60 2.98 7.40 -0.17
CA GLY A 60 2.95 8.75 0.42
C GLY A 60 1.92 8.83 1.52
N GLY A 61 1.96 9.90 2.34
CA GLY A 61 0.98 10.16 3.38
C GLY A 61 -0.38 10.59 2.82
N THR A 62 -1.41 10.54 3.66
CA THR A 62 -2.75 11.08 3.35
C THR A 62 -2.66 12.59 3.07
N GLY A 63 -3.51 13.10 2.20
CA GLY A 63 -3.56 14.50 1.82
C GLY A 63 -2.67 14.82 0.62
N SER A 64 -1.95 15.94 0.65
CA SER A 64 -1.11 16.40 -0.46
C SER A 64 0.06 15.47 -0.82
N GLY A 65 0.44 14.56 0.07
CA GLY A 65 1.43 13.52 -0.17
C GLY A 65 0.93 12.34 -1.01
N ASP A 66 -0.39 12.16 -1.13
CA ASP A 66 -0.99 11.08 -1.93
C ASP A 66 -1.19 11.50 -3.39
N VAL A 67 -0.09 11.63 -4.09
CA VAL A 67 -0.08 12.04 -5.49
C VAL A 67 -0.45 10.89 -6.43
N ASN A 68 -1.15 11.21 -7.51
CA ASN A 68 -1.42 10.25 -8.57
C ASN A 68 -0.13 9.88 -9.30
N THR A 69 0.13 8.59 -9.41
CA THR A 69 1.27 8.05 -10.14
C THR A 69 0.76 7.17 -11.28
N ARG A 70 1.49 7.13 -12.41
CA ARG A 70 1.14 6.24 -13.52
C ARG A 70 1.31 4.78 -13.15
N ASN A 71 2.40 4.49 -12.46
CA ASN A 71 2.76 3.15 -12.02
C ASN A 71 3.14 3.16 -10.55
N ASN A 72 2.68 2.19 -9.82
CA ASN A 72 3.10 1.92 -8.44
C ASN A 72 3.44 0.43 -8.35
N VAL A 73 4.71 0.11 -8.12
CA VAL A 73 5.13 -1.27 -7.89
C VAL A 73 4.84 -1.61 -6.43
N ASN A 74 3.89 -2.49 -6.19
CA ASN A 74 3.62 -2.99 -4.85
C ASN A 74 4.61 -4.10 -4.44
N ILE A 75 4.55 -4.54 -3.20
CA ILE A 75 5.50 -5.54 -2.67
C ILE A 75 5.38 -6.88 -3.39
N GLU A 76 4.16 -7.33 -3.71
CA GLU A 76 3.94 -8.55 -4.49
C GLU A 76 4.64 -8.47 -5.86
N GLN A 77 4.41 -7.37 -6.58
CA GLN A 77 5.08 -7.13 -7.87
C GLN A 77 6.60 -7.01 -7.73
N GLY A 78 7.07 -6.42 -6.61
CA GLY A 78 8.50 -6.33 -6.30
C GLY A 78 9.16 -7.70 -6.22
N PHE A 79 8.54 -8.66 -5.51
CA PHE A 79 9.00 -10.05 -5.45
C PHE A 79 8.97 -10.73 -6.81
N GLN A 80 7.87 -10.61 -7.55
CA GLN A 80 7.74 -11.16 -8.90
C GLN A 80 8.82 -10.61 -9.85
N ASN A 81 9.07 -9.30 -9.81
CA ASN A 81 10.11 -8.66 -10.61
C ASN A 81 11.53 -9.12 -10.24
N ALA A 82 11.74 -9.54 -9.00
CA ALA A 82 12.98 -10.14 -8.52
C ALA A 82 13.09 -11.65 -8.84
N GLY A 83 12.10 -12.24 -9.50
CA GLY A 83 12.06 -13.66 -9.83
C GLY A 83 11.77 -14.56 -8.63
N ILE A 84 11.08 -14.02 -7.62
CA ILE A 84 10.62 -14.76 -6.43
C ILE A 84 9.11 -14.99 -6.58
N GLU A 85 8.69 -16.23 -6.46
CA GLU A 85 7.29 -16.64 -6.52
C GLU A 85 6.57 -16.28 -5.23
N VAL A 86 5.42 -15.59 -5.34
CA VAL A 86 4.51 -15.35 -4.21
C VAL A 86 3.45 -16.45 -4.21
N THR A 87 3.45 -17.30 -3.17
CA THR A 87 2.64 -18.51 -3.14
C THR A 87 1.27 -18.34 -2.49
N THR A 88 1.03 -17.24 -1.79
CA THR A 88 -0.20 -16.96 -1.03
C THR A 88 -1.15 -15.99 -1.74
N THR A 89 -1.21 -16.02 -3.07
CA THR A 89 -2.04 -15.11 -3.88
C THR A 89 -3.52 -15.20 -3.52
N ALA A 90 -4.02 -16.40 -3.19
CA ALA A 90 -5.42 -16.59 -2.78
C ALA A 90 -5.75 -15.85 -1.46
N TRP A 91 -4.82 -15.79 -0.51
CA TRP A 91 -4.96 -14.97 0.69
C TRP A 91 -4.97 -13.48 0.36
N LEU A 92 -4.04 -13.04 -0.50
CA LEU A 92 -3.96 -11.66 -0.96
C LEU A 92 -5.23 -11.21 -1.69
N ASP A 93 -5.84 -12.10 -2.47
CA ASP A 93 -7.11 -11.84 -3.16
C ASP A 93 -8.26 -11.62 -2.16
N ARG A 94 -8.32 -12.42 -1.10
CA ARG A 94 -9.32 -12.25 -0.03
C ARG A 94 -9.14 -10.92 0.69
N GLN A 95 -7.90 -10.60 1.06
CA GLN A 95 -7.55 -9.33 1.72
C GLN A 95 -7.94 -8.14 0.85
N GLU A 96 -7.57 -8.14 -0.42
CA GLU A 96 -7.87 -7.07 -1.35
C GLU A 96 -9.39 -6.89 -1.54
N LYS A 97 -10.13 -8.01 -1.67
CA LYS A 97 -11.59 -7.97 -1.76
C LYS A 97 -12.23 -7.36 -0.52
N LYS A 98 -11.74 -7.70 0.66
CA LYS A 98 -12.21 -7.16 1.95
C LYS A 98 -11.97 -5.66 2.05
N THR A 99 -10.75 -5.22 1.77
CA THR A 99 -10.37 -3.79 1.78
C THR A 99 -11.19 -2.99 0.77
N ARG A 100 -11.35 -3.50 -0.45
CA ARG A 100 -12.17 -2.86 -1.48
C ARG A 100 -13.63 -2.72 -1.05
N ALA A 101 -14.24 -3.77 -0.54
CA ALA A 101 -15.62 -3.74 -0.07
C ALA A 101 -15.82 -2.73 1.08
N ALA A 102 -14.88 -2.66 2.03
CA ALA A 102 -14.92 -1.69 3.11
C ALA A 102 -14.83 -0.24 2.60
N LYS A 103 -13.94 0.01 1.63
CA LYS A 103 -13.78 1.32 1.01
C LYS A 103 -15.02 1.74 0.22
N GLU A 104 -15.61 0.84 -0.55
CA GLU A 104 -16.85 1.09 -1.28
C GLU A 104 -18.00 1.41 -0.32
N ALA A 105 -18.14 0.66 0.77
CA ALA A 105 -19.15 0.90 1.79
C ALA A 105 -18.95 2.26 2.47
N TYR A 106 -17.72 2.63 2.80
CA TYR A 106 -17.40 3.95 3.37
C TYR A 106 -17.74 5.09 2.40
N VAL A 107 -17.37 4.98 1.12
CA VAL A 107 -17.69 5.99 0.11
C VAL A 107 -19.20 6.16 -0.07
N GLN A 108 -19.93 5.06 -0.07
CA GLN A 108 -21.39 5.10 -0.17
C GLN A 108 -22.00 5.78 1.08
N TRP A 109 -21.57 5.38 2.27
CA TRP A 109 -21.99 6.00 3.52
C TRP A 109 -21.66 7.50 3.57
N MET A 110 -20.47 7.89 3.15
CA MET A 110 -20.04 9.30 3.10
C MET A 110 -20.95 10.15 2.21
N LYS A 111 -21.37 9.64 1.05
CA LYS A 111 -22.32 10.33 0.16
C LYS A 111 -23.70 10.50 0.80
N GLU A 112 -24.19 9.47 1.47
CA GLU A 112 -25.47 9.51 2.17
C GLU A 112 -25.43 10.51 3.34
N GLU A 113 -24.34 10.53 4.10
CA GLU A 113 -24.14 11.43 5.23
C GLU A 113 -23.99 12.90 4.77
N THR A 114 -23.26 13.13 3.70
CA THR A 114 -23.15 14.44 3.03
C THR A 114 -24.50 14.97 2.62
N ALA A 115 -25.31 14.15 1.97
CA ALA A 115 -26.67 14.53 1.58
C ALA A 115 -27.60 14.77 2.79
N ARG A 116 -27.48 13.93 3.81
CA ARG A 116 -28.31 14.04 5.04
C ARG A 116 -27.99 15.29 5.85
N LYS A 117 -26.69 15.62 6.01
CA LYS A 117 -26.24 16.77 6.80
C LYS A 117 -26.15 18.09 6.04
N HIS A 118 -26.24 18.05 4.71
CA HIS A 118 -26.04 19.21 3.83
C HIS A 118 -24.66 19.88 4.02
N ILE A 119 -23.62 19.06 4.23
CA ILE A 119 -22.21 19.51 4.38
C ILE A 119 -21.37 18.95 3.23
N SER A 120 -20.13 19.39 3.10
CA SER A 120 -19.22 18.86 2.06
C SER A 120 -18.70 17.47 2.39
N GLU A 121 -18.36 16.67 1.36
CA GLU A 121 -17.69 15.36 1.54
C GLU A 121 -16.40 15.51 2.33
N VAL A 122 -15.66 16.61 2.11
CA VAL A 122 -14.42 16.91 2.85
C VAL A 122 -14.68 17.06 4.35
N ALA A 123 -15.76 17.75 4.74
CA ALA A 123 -16.12 17.89 6.15
C ALA A 123 -16.48 16.53 6.77
N VAL A 124 -17.25 15.68 6.05
CA VAL A 124 -17.56 14.32 6.52
C VAL A 124 -16.30 13.49 6.68
N MET A 125 -15.38 13.59 5.74
CA MET A 125 -14.11 12.84 5.75
C MET A 125 -13.23 13.23 6.95
N PHE A 126 -13.16 14.51 7.32
CA PHE A 126 -12.41 14.96 8.50
C PHE A 126 -13.08 14.54 9.82
N ASP A 127 -14.41 14.58 9.89
CA ASP A 127 -15.14 14.14 11.10
C ASP A 127 -15.07 12.63 11.30
N HIS A 128 -15.05 11.88 10.20
CA HIS A 128 -15.12 10.41 10.19
C HIS A 128 -14.14 9.86 9.15
N PRO A 129 -12.83 9.88 9.43
CA PRO A 129 -11.84 9.38 8.49
C PRO A 129 -12.03 7.89 8.22
N TYR A 130 -11.70 7.47 7.00
CA TYR A 130 -11.72 6.06 6.63
C TYR A 130 -10.77 5.26 7.54
N LYS A 131 -11.26 4.16 8.08
CA LYS A 131 -10.45 3.17 8.79
C LYS A 131 -10.32 1.90 7.94
N GLU A 132 -9.10 1.45 7.75
CA GLU A 132 -8.86 0.16 7.11
C GLU A 132 -9.47 -0.97 7.95
N PRO A 133 -10.07 -1.98 7.32
CA PRO A 133 -10.54 -3.14 8.05
C PRO A 133 -9.36 -3.97 8.57
N ASP A 134 -9.59 -4.74 9.61
CA ASP A 134 -8.61 -5.71 10.10
C ASP A 134 -8.13 -6.62 8.97
N CYS A 135 -6.87 -7.05 9.04
CA CYS A 135 -6.36 -8.01 8.09
C CYS A 135 -7.16 -9.32 8.12
N GLU A 136 -7.18 -10.02 6.99
CA GLU A 136 -7.65 -11.39 6.91
C GLU A 136 -6.85 -12.29 7.86
N ILE A 137 -7.54 -13.24 8.47
CA ILE A 137 -6.89 -14.24 9.32
C ILE A 137 -6.06 -15.17 8.45
N ILE A 138 -4.82 -15.41 8.86
CA ILE A 138 -3.97 -16.43 8.26
C ILE A 138 -4.37 -17.77 8.88
N THR A 139 -4.85 -18.67 8.06
CA THR A 139 -5.26 -20.01 8.49
C THR A 139 -4.15 -21.03 8.32
N THR A 140 -4.25 -22.17 8.99
CA THR A 140 -3.34 -23.29 8.78
C THR A 140 -3.28 -23.71 7.30
N ASN A 141 -4.43 -23.69 6.62
CA ASN A 141 -4.48 -23.99 5.18
C ASN A 141 -3.68 -22.99 4.34
N ASP A 142 -3.68 -21.69 4.68
CA ASP A 142 -2.88 -20.70 3.95
C ASP A 142 -1.38 -20.96 4.11
N ILE A 143 -0.97 -21.50 5.25
CA ILE A 143 0.41 -21.90 5.52
C ILE A 143 0.75 -23.18 4.77
N ASP A 144 -0.09 -24.20 4.87
CA ASP A 144 0.15 -25.51 4.25
C ASP A 144 0.28 -25.43 2.72
N VAL A 145 -0.60 -24.63 2.07
CA VAL A 145 -0.57 -24.45 0.61
C VAL A 145 0.56 -23.52 0.14
N SER A 146 1.23 -22.82 1.03
CA SER A 146 2.33 -21.92 0.66
C SER A 146 3.58 -22.64 0.18
N GLU A 147 3.79 -23.87 0.61
CA GLU A 147 4.92 -24.72 0.21
C GLU A 147 6.29 -24.02 0.36
N THR A 148 6.44 -23.16 1.36
CA THR A 148 7.67 -22.45 1.68
C THR A 148 7.83 -22.27 3.18
N ASP A 149 9.05 -22.20 3.65
CA ASP A 149 9.44 -21.92 5.03
C ASP A 149 9.73 -20.42 5.28
N THR A 150 9.57 -19.59 4.25
CA THR A 150 9.85 -18.17 4.31
C THR A 150 8.57 -17.36 4.17
N ALA A 151 8.19 -16.64 5.23
CA ALA A 151 7.05 -15.77 5.24
C ALA A 151 7.47 -14.29 5.37
N VAL A 152 6.76 -13.42 4.64
CA VAL A 152 6.90 -11.97 4.71
C VAL A 152 5.55 -11.38 5.07
N TYR A 153 5.49 -10.62 6.15
CA TYR A 153 4.28 -9.91 6.56
C TYR A 153 4.49 -8.40 6.41
N VAL A 154 3.67 -7.76 5.57
CA VAL A 154 3.77 -6.34 5.27
C VAL A 154 2.74 -5.57 6.08
N ILE A 155 3.21 -4.83 7.07
CA ILE A 155 2.40 -3.92 7.87
C ILE A 155 2.37 -2.57 7.18
N ALA A 156 1.20 -2.15 6.73
CA ALA A 156 0.99 -0.81 6.19
C ALA A 156 0.18 0.02 7.18
N ARG A 157 0.73 1.18 7.53
CA ARG A 157 0.10 2.18 8.38
C ARG A 157 0.30 3.55 7.75
N ASN A 158 -0.75 4.33 7.67
CA ASN A 158 -0.72 5.64 7.03
C ASN A 158 -1.17 6.72 8.00
N SER A 159 -0.53 7.87 7.90
CA SER A 159 -0.94 9.12 8.55
C SER A 159 -0.67 10.28 7.59
N GLY A 160 -1.21 11.44 7.85
CA GLY A 160 -1.01 12.62 7.02
C GLY A 160 -1.86 13.79 7.48
N GLU A 161 -2.16 14.70 6.58
CA GLU A 161 -2.94 15.90 6.87
C GLU A 161 -4.31 15.57 7.47
N GLY A 162 -4.56 15.96 8.74
CA GLY A 162 -5.82 15.72 9.44
C GLY A 162 -6.14 14.24 9.72
N ALA A 163 -5.15 13.36 9.60
CA ALA A 163 -5.30 11.92 9.79
C ALA A 163 -4.18 11.37 10.67
N ASP A 164 -4.09 11.90 11.90
CA ASP A 164 -3.18 11.39 12.91
C ASP A 164 -3.59 9.98 13.36
N ARG A 165 -2.59 9.22 13.77
CA ARG A 165 -2.82 7.89 14.32
C ARG A 165 -3.22 7.98 15.78
N PHE A 166 -4.03 7.04 16.23
CA PHE A 166 -4.53 7.00 17.60
C PHE A 166 -3.75 5.99 18.44
N ASP A 167 -3.57 6.31 19.74
CA ASP A 167 -2.97 5.38 20.70
C ASP A 167 -4.02 4.37 21.19
N GLU A 168 -4.44 3.50 20.30
CA GLU A 168 -5.43 2.44 20.54
C GLU A 168 -4.95 1.09 20.02
N GLU A 169 -5.58 0.01 20.48
CA GLU A 169 -5.28 -1.36 20.00
C GLU A 169 -5.54 -1.48 18.50
N GLY A 170 -4.60 -2.11 17.80
CA GLY A 170 -4.62 -2.24 16.34
C GLY A 170 -4.03 -1.03 15.62
N ASP A 171 -3.68 0.06 16.33
CA ASP A 171 -3.01 1.22 15.75
C ASP A 171 -1.57 1.36 16.26
N TYR A 172 -1.31 2.03 17.37
CA TYR A 172 0.02 2.07 17.99
C TYR A 172 0.30 0.90 18.95
N ARG A 173 -0.73 0.26 19.45
CA ARG A 173 -0.65 -0.87 20.39
C ARG A 173 -1.12 -2.15 19.76
#